data_f0591a0de07198c727c21b6418ebcf80
#
_entry.id   f0591a0de07198c727c21b6418ebcf80
#
_cell.length_a   1.000
_cell.length_b   1.000
_cell.length_c   1.000
_cell.angle_alpha   90.00
_cell.angle_beta   90.00
_cell.angle_gamma   90.00
#
_symmetry.space_group_name_H-M   'P 1'
#
loop_
_entity.id
_entity.type
_entity.pdbx_description
1 polymer ?
#
loop_
_entity_poly.entity_id
_entity_poly.type
_entity_poly.pdbx_seq_one_letter_code
_entity_poly.pdbx_strand_id
1 'polypeptide(L)'
;MAARNRPYGGIFAKHRPIYTDHGVFIHYDPEGVTDMADGARKLVANFRYSKGPSTRHTGPSTLFRYLYQAGYDWLGAEQMYGPEEIILSSLRGASRAYSRPLYGTLHAMQWGSGPFTDPKHSLRLYMSLAVAYMHGSSHMNTEEALWTDEYMNDRYSVSGKEHLFAQHQMLDFVETHSRRGDLRSNIAVIQGRNDAWKSFGRGSLWSQKGDKWKFNKACESFDLLNVFYPDNIVDGCGPEGWFTSTPYGTVDLLPVEAPQDVMDRYKAMIFLGWNSYDANDFLRIRDFVFKGGTLLLTAAHLNEELQPDQPVRFPADDAVIREMLGENYWQLTTKTEIVCGSGKIIYFPQKAYPAETMLKADYVEAMKEIAAKAAGEETCQGWMEAAPSVGFTVWDHSDRRTIYLLNTDWASDQDQRPATFIYKGKKFPVVVRRYHIETIHCADGLAVMPASNTTDILSVCKRENGWVVKVQTTGNDVVQCMNAVTGKVEPIKFDEPGVHEVFVNE
;
A
#
# COMPACT_ATOMS: atom_id res chain seq x y z
N MET A 1 3.58 2.16 35.99
CA MET A 1 2.84 1.05 35.38
C MET A 1 1.46 0.81 35.98
N ALA A 2 1.29 0.73 37.30
CA ALA A 2 -0.03 0.49 37.93
C ALA A 2 -1.10 1.56 37.63
N ALA A 3 -0.75 2.80 37.37
CA ALA A 3 -1.71 3.86 37.09
C ALA A 3 -2.24 3.84 35.62
N ARG A 4 -1.50 3.26 34.68
CA ARG A 4 -1.93 3.13 33.27
C ARG A 4 -2.98 2.04 33.06
N ASN A 5 -3.01 1.03 33.89
CA ASN A 5 -3.94 -0.10 33.72
C ASN A 5 -5.30 0.12 34.39
N ARG A 6 -5.48 1.14 35.23
CA ARG A 6 -6.74 1.33 35.98
C ARG A 6 -7.95 1.74 35.13
N PRO A 7 -7.86 2.64 34.13
CA PRO A 7 -9.03 2.95 33.32
C PRO A 7 -9.43 1.81 32.37
N TYR A 8 -8.44 1.06 31.87
CA TYR A 8 -8.66 -0.01 30.92
C TYR A 8 -9.00 -1.33 31.59
N GLY A 9 -8.42 -1.63 32.75
CA GLY A 9 -8.68 -2.87 33.47
C GLY A 9 -10.15 -3.11 33.83
N GLY A 10 -10.90 -2.05 34.13
CA GLY A 10 -12.33 -2.15 34.43
C GLY A 10 -13.18 -2.50 33.21
N ILE A 11 -12.79 -2.01 32.04
CA ILE A 11 -13.46 -2.29 30.77
C ILE A 11 -13.15 -3.73 30.31
N PHE A 12 -11.89 -4.11 30.34
CA PHE A 12 -11.45 -5.42 29.91
C PHE A 12 -11.90 -6.56 30.83
N ALA A 13 -11.96 -6.32 32.13
CA ALA A 13 -12.46 -7.31 33.08
C ALA A 13 -13.95 -7.64 32.88
N LYS A 14 -14.72 -6.69 32.33
CA LYS A 14 -16.16 -6.83 32.09
C LYS A 14 -16.51 -7.47 30.75
N HIS A 15 -15.63 -7.35 29.77
CA HIS A 15 -15.84 -7.78 28.40
C HIS A 15 -14.61 -8.53 27.88
N ARG A 16 -14.41 -9.72 28.41
CA ARG A 16 -13.32 -10.61 28.00
C ARG A 16 -13.33 -10.86 26.50
N PRO A 17 -12.22 -11.16 26.01
CA PRO A 17 -10.92 -10.50 26.01
C PRO A 17 -10.81 -9.64 24.76
N ILE A 18 -10.65 -8.38 24.95
CA ILE A 18 -10.61 -7.44 23.84
C ILE A 18 -9.19 -7.32 23.29
N TYR A 19 -8.19 -7.40 24.17
CA TYR A 19 -6.80 -7.25 23.78
C TYR A 19 -5.90 -8.36 24.32
N THR A 20 -4.89 -8.74 23.54
CA THR A 20 -3.73 -9.46 24.04
C THR A 20 -2.84 -8.54 24.86
N ASP A 21 -1.86 -9.11 25.54
CA ASP A 21 -0.82 -8.38 26.24
C ASP A 21 -0.04 -7.40 25.35
N HIS A 22 -0.14 -7.55 24.05
CA HIS A 22 0.47 -6.67 23.03
C HIS A 22 -0.42 -5.51 22.60
N GLY A 23 -1.61 -5.36 23.17
CA GLY A 23 -2.48 -4.19 22.97
C GLY A 23 -3.07 -4.03 21.57
N VAL A 24 -2.61 -4.78 20.61
CA VAL A 24 -2.89 -4.63 19.18
C VAL A 24 -3.76 -5.76 18.66
N PHE A 25 -3.77 -6.87 19.36
CA PHE A 25 -4.48 -8.06 18.96
C PHE A 25 -5.74 -8.23 19.78
N ILE A 26 -6.80 -8.42 19.06
CA ILE A 26 -8.10 -8.62 19.64
C ILE A 26 -8.29 -10.10 19.88
N HIS A 27 -8.53 -10.43 21.11
CA HIS A 27 -8.95 -11.75 21.49
C HIS A 27 -10.44 -11.86 21.46
N TYR A 28 -10.87 -12.91 20.82
CA TYR A 28 -12.21 -13.41 20.96
C TYR A 28 -12.25 -14.36 22.15
N ASP A 29 -13.42 -14.42 22.77
CA ASP A 29 -13.71 -15.56 23.62
C ASP A 29 -13.55 -16.83 22.76
N PRO A 30 -12.60 -17.71 23.07
CA PRO A 30 -12.34 -18.88 22.23
C PRO A 30 -13.55 -19.83 22.12
N GLU A 31 -14.49 -19.76 23.05
CA GLU A 31 -15.69 -20.59 23.04
C GLU A 31 -16.80 -20.01 22.16
N GLY A 32 -16.59 -18.82 21.65
CA GLY A 32 -17.65 -18.05 21.03
C GLY A 32 -17.64 -17.95 19.53
N VAL A 33 -16.56 -18.24 18.79
CA VAL A 33 -16.50 -18.07 17.33
C VAL A 33 -16.90 -19.36 16.62
N THR A 34 -18.00 -19.31 15.87
CA THR A 34 -18.55 -20.48 15.18
C THR A 34 -18.02 -20.63 13.76
N ASP A 35 -17.85 -19.52 13.05
CA ASP A 35 -17.42 -19.46 11.67
C ASP A 35 -16.73 -18.11 11.35
N MET A 36 -16.24 -17.95 10.12
CA MET A 36 -15.50 -16.76 9.69
C MET A 36 -16.34 -15.48 9.78
N ALA A 37 -17.64 -15.57 9.46
CA ALA A 37 -18.53 -14.41 9.54
C ALA A 37 -18.82 -14.01 10.99
N ASP A 38 -18.99 -14.99 11.88
CA ASP A 38 -19.15 -14.76 13.31
C ASP A 38 -17.89 -14.12 13.91
N GLY A 39 -16.70 -14.58 13.49
CA GLY A 39 -15.41 -13.98 13.90
C GLY A 39 -15.31 -12.52 13.51
N ALA A 40 -15.57 -12.20 12.26
CA ALA A 40 -15.57 -10.83 11.75
C ALA A 40 -16.58 -9.94 12.50
N ARG A 41 -17.80 -10.42 12.69
CA ARG A 41 -18.86 -9.70 13.40
C ARG A 41 -18.49 -9.41 14.85
N LYS A 42 -17.92 -10.39 15.56
CA LYS A 42 -17.46 -10.23 16.95
C LYS A 42 -16.29 -9.26 17.05
N LEU A 43 -15.36 -9.30 16.08
CA LEU A 43 -14.28 -8.33 15.99
C LEU A 43 -14.83 -6.91 15.90
N VAL A 44 -15.72 -6.66 14.96
CA VAL A 44 -16.35 -5.34 14.79
C VAL A 44 -17.08 -4.91 16.05
N ALA A 45 -17.82 -5.82 16.69
CA ALA A 45 -18.53 -5.52 17.93
C ALA A 45 -17.55 -5.14 19.08
N ASN A 46 -16.45 -5.86 19.20
CA ASN A 46 -15.41 -5.56 20.20
C ASN A 46 -14.75 -4.20 19.94
N PHE A 47 -14.41 -3.90 18.69
CA PHE A 47 -13.86 -2.58 18.33
C PHE A 47 -14.86 -1.45 18.59
N ARG A 48 -16.12 -1.66 18.25
CA ARG A 48 -17.17 -0.67 18.53
C ARG A 48 -17.33 -0.39 20.02
N TYR A 49 -17.24 -1.43 20.83
CA TYR A 49 -17.29 -1.31 22.27
C TYR A 49 -16.06 -0.58 22.83
N SER A 50 -14.86 -1.00 22.41
CA SER A 50 -13.59 -0.42 22.87
C SER A 50 -13.41 1.02 22.44
N LYS A 51 -13.96 1.37 21.29
CA LYS A 51 -13.92 2.73 20.75
C LYS A 51 -14.47 3.76 21.74
N GLY A 52 -15.59 3.46 22.42
CA GLY A 52 -16.27 4.45 23.24
C GLY A 52 -16.54 5.75 22.47
N PRO A 53 -16.17 6.93 23.01
CA PRO A 53 -16.27 8.21 22.31
C PRO A 53 -15.13 8.48 21.31
N SER A 54 -14.08 7.67 21.27
CA SER A 54 -12.95 7.88 20.37
C SER A 54 -13.36 7.68 18.91
N THR A 55 -12.86 8.53 18.02
CA THR A 55 -13.06 8.41 16.57
C THR A 55 -11.80 7.99 15.82
N ARG A 56 -10.67 7.83 16.53
CA ARG A 56 -9.35 7.52 15.96
C ARG A 56 -8.76 6.28 16.58
N HIS A 57 -8.01 5.55 15.77
CA HIS A 57 -7.28 4.37 16.21
C HIS A 57 -6.03 4.17 15.34
N THR A 58 -4.99 3.58 15.92
CA THR A 58 -3.80 3.10 15.21
C THR A 58 -3.63 1.59 15.40
N GLY A 59 -2.98 0.92 14.45
CA GLY A 59 -2.70 -0.50 14.56
C GLY A 59 -1.76 -1.01 13.46
N PRO A 60 -0.97 -2.06 13.74
CA PRO A 60 0.03 -2.58 12.80
C PRO A 60 -0.47 -3.68 11.87
N SER A 61 -1.78 -3.84 11.70
CA SER A 61 -2.39 -4.99 11.04
C SER A 61 -3.10 -4.57 9.76
N THR A 62 -3.40 -5.53 8.88
CA THR A 62 -4.20 -5.33 7.67
C THR A 62 -5.72 -5.41 7.90
N LEU A 63 -6.18 -5.38 9.14
CA LEU A 63 -7.59 -5.48 9.51
C LEU A 63 -8.34 -4.13 9.58
N PHE A 64 -7.85 -3.10 8.91
CA PHE A 64 -8.40 -1.73 8.97
C PHE A 64 -9.88 -1.64 8.57
N ARG A 65 -10.35 -2.48 7.65
CA ARG A 65 -11.77 -2.53 7.27
C ARG A 65 -12.69 -2.71 8.47
N TYR A 66 -12.32 -3.56 9.44
CA TYR A 66 -13.16 -3.85 10.61
C TYR A 66 -13.20 -2.68 11.59
N LEU A 67 -12.15 -1.90 11.65
CA LEU A 67 -12.11 -0.67 12.43
C LEU A 67 -13.07 0.38 11.83
N TYR A 68 -13.07 0.56 10.50
CA TYR A 68 -14.05 1.43 9.86
C TYR A 68 -15.49 0.93 10.04
N GLN A 69 -15.74 -0.37 9.93
CA GLN A 69 -17.04 -0.97 10.23
C GLN A 69 -17.47 -0.77 11.69
N ALA A 70 -16.53 -0.69 12.60
CA ALA A 70 -16.80 -0.38 14.02
C ALA A 70 -17.11 1.10 14.26
N GLY A 71 -16.94 1.97 13.26
CA GLY A 71 -17.30 3.39 13.30
C GLY A 71 -16.15 4.32 13.68
N TYR A 72 -14.89 3.92 13.46
CA TYR A 72 -13.78 4.87 13.49
C TYR A 72 -13.82 5.76 12.24
N ASP A 73 -13.43 7.04 12.40
CA ASP A 73 -13.42 8.01 11.32
C ASP A 73 -12.02 8.21 10.73
N TRP A 74 -10.99 7.97 11.53
CA TRP A 74 -9.61 8.09 11.13
C TRP A 74 -8.79 6.92 11.65
N LEU A 75 -7.97 6.35 10.80
CA LEU A 75 -7.08 5.26 11.14
C LEU A 75 -5.63 5.63 10.83
N GLY A 76 -4.71 5.06 11.61
CA GLY A 76 -3.28 5.11 11.39
C GLY A 76 -2.68 3.72 11.34
N ALA A 77 -1.70 3.52 10.45
CA ALA A 77 -0.88 2.33 10.45
C ALA A 77 0.26 2.50 11.46
N GLU A 78 0.43 1.56 12.37
CA GLU A 78 1.62 1.49 13.22
C GLU A 78 2.75 0.81 12.43
N GLN A 79 3.80 1.57 12.17
CA GLN A 79 5.00 1.12 11.48
C GLN A 79 6.03 0.68 12.53
N MET A 80 6.03 -0.61 12.86
CA MET A 80 6.87 -1.14 13.97
C MET A 80 7.50 -2.50 13.69
N TYR A 81 6.92 -3.29 12.80
CA TYR A 81 7.37 -4.66 12.56
C TYR A 81 7.62 -4.98 11.08
N GLY A 82 7.42 -4.02 10.15
CA GLY A 82 7.31 -4.29 8.70
C GLY A 82 6.14 -5.26 8.43
N PRO A 83 5.81 -5.61 7.22
CA PRO A 83 6.19 -4.94 5.98
C PRO A 83 5.38 -3.65 5.78
N GLU A 84 6.05 -2.53 5.70
CA GLU A 84 5.38 -1.21 5.73
C GLU A 84 4.45 -0.96 4.56
N GLU A 85 4.89 -1.22 3.34
CA GLU A 85 4.11 -0.95 2.13
C GLU A 85 2.84 -1.81 2.06
N ILE A 86 2.88 -3.05 2.55
CA ILE A 86 1.71 -3.94 2.60
C ILE A 86 0.68 -3.42 3.61
N ILE A 87 1.13 -2.98 4.79
CA ILE A 87 0.24 -2.40 5.80
C ILE A 87 -0.41 -1.11 5.27
N LEU A 88 0.38 -0.23 4.64
CA LEU A 88 -0.12 0.99 4.01
C LEU A 88 -1.08 0.70 2.84
N SER A 89 -0.82 -0.34 2.06
CA SER A 89 -1.72 -0.79 0.98
C SER A 89 -3.09 -1.20 1.52
N SER A 90 -3.12 -1.88 2.66
CA SER A 90 -4.37 -2.28 3.32
C SER A 90 -5.09 -1.07 3.92
N LEU A 91 -4.37 -0.17 4.59
CA LEU A 91 -4.96 1.05 5.15
C LEU A 91 -5.57 1.92 4.05
N ARG A 92 -4.83 2.12 2.96
CA ARG A 92 -5.30 2.91 1.80
C ARG A 92 -6.50 2.28 1.11
N GLY A 93 -6.47 0.97 0.87
CA GLY A 93 -7.59 0.24 0.28
C GLY A 93 -8.85 0.32 1.15
N ALA A 94 -8.71 0.11 2.47
CA ALA A 94 -9.81 0.27 3.41
C ALA A 94 -10.32 1.72 3.47
N SER A 95 -9.43 2.70 3.51
CA SER A 95 -9.79 4.14 3.50
C SER A 95 -10.61 4.52 2.28
N ARG A 96 -10.21 4.03 1.10
CA ARG A 96 -10.97 4.22 -0.15
C ARG A 96 -12.34 3.55 -0.10
N ALA A 97 -12.39 2.29 0.34
CA ALA A 97 -13.63 1.51 0.42
C ALA A 97 -14.68 2.15 1.34
N TYR A 98 -14.24 2.82 2.40
CA TYR A 98 -15.13 3.46 3.39
C TYR A 98 -15.21 4.98 3.27
N SER A 99 -14.73 5.55 2.16
CA SER A 99 -14.77 7.01 1.89
C SER A 99 -14.12 7.83 3.02
N ARG A 100 -12.98 7.36 3.50
CA ARG A 100 -12.16 8.00 4.57
C ARG A 100 -10.84 8.49 3.97
N PRO A 101 -10.80 9.63 3.29
CA PRO A 101 -9.62 10.05 2.51
C PRO A 101 -8.40 10.40 3.35
N LEU A 102 -8.61 10.66 4.65
CA LEU A 102 -7.53 11.02 5.57
C LEU A 102 -7.18 9.84 6.48
N TYR A 103 -5.94 9.43 6.43
CA TYR A 103 -5.33 8.42 7.29
C TYR A 103 -3.90 8.83 7.64
N GLY A 104 -3.29 8.15 8.58
CA GLY A 104 -1.95 8.49 9.02
C GLY A 104 -1.09 7.31 9.39
N THR A 105 0.04 7.61 10.00
CA THR A 105 0.98 6.61 10.49
C THR A 105 1.50 6.97 11.88
N LEU A 106 1.84 5.94 12.64
CA LEU A 106 2.58 6.03 13.89
C LEU A 106 3.86 5.20 13.72
N HIS A 107 5.01 5.87 13.78
CA HIS A 107 6.30 5.24 13.59
C HIS A 107 6.88 4.84 14.95
N ALA A 108 6.95 3.55 15.17
CA ALA A 108 7.40 2.93 16.43
C ALA A 108 8.52 1.92 16.14
N MET A 109 9.55 2.37 15.43
CA MET A 109 10.66 1.57 14.91
C MET A 109 11.43 0.82 16.00
N GLN A 110 11.44 1.35 17.21
CA GLN A 110 12.09 0.74 18.38
C GLN A 110 11.60 -0.68 18.70
N TRP A 111 10.39 -1.02 18.31
CA TRP A 111 9.83 -2.33 18.63
C TRP A 111 10.28 -3.45 17.70
N GLY A 112 10.75 -3.14 16.52
CA GLY A 112 11.10 -4.14 15.51
C GLY A 112 12.47 -3.98 14.85
N SER A 113 13.18 -2.88 15.06
CA SER A 113 14.36 -2.54 14.25
C SER A 113 15.72 -2.76 14.92
N GLY A 114 15.78 -3.40 16.09
CA GLY A 114 17.02 -3.62 16.81
C GLY A 114 17.41 -2.44 17.72
N PRO A 115 18.62 -2.42 18.25
CA PRO A 115 19.05 -1.42 19.24
C PRO A 115 19.11 -0.02 18.63
N PHE A 116 18.83 0.98 19.45
CA PHE A 116 18.82 2.40 19.08
C PHE A 116 20.19 2.93 18.69
N THR A 117 21.22 2.27 19.14
CA THR A 117 22.62 2.56 18.82
C THR A 117 23.04 2.05 17.43
N ASP A 118 22.15 1.33 16.74
CA ASP A 118 22.40 0.96 15.34
C ASP A 118 22.52 2.23 14.48
N PRO A 119 23.67 2.48 13.85
CA PRO A 119 23.88 3.68 13.04
C PRO A 119 22.91 3.81 11.85
N LYS A 120 22.22 2.73 11.49
CA LYS A 120 21.20 2.76 10.43
C LYS A 120 19.76 3.02 10.96
N HIS A 121 19.60 3.17 12.26
CA HIS A 121 18.28 3.37 12.85
C HIS A 121 17.64 4.68 12.38
N SER A 122 18.37 5.77 12.34
CA SER A 122 17.89 7.07 11.84
C SER A 122 17.55 7.03 10.35
N LEU A 123 18.29 6.28 9.54
CA LEU A 123 17.98 6.05 8.13
C LEU A 123 16.65 5.30 7.98
N ARG A 124 16.44 4.26 8.78
CA ARG A 124 15.16 3.53 8.78
C ARG A 124 13.99 4.43 9.16
N LEU A 125 14.18 5.29 10.16
CA LEU A 125 13.14 6.27 10.53
C LEU A 125 12.82 7.21 9.38
N TYR A 126 13.85 7.77 8.72
CA TYR A 126 13.65 8.61 7.54
C TYR A 126 12.87 7.87 6.44
N MET A 127 13.28 6.64 6.11
CA MET A 127 12.64 5.84 5.07
C MET A 127 11.19 5.51 5.43
N SER A 128 10.91 5.17 6.69
CA SER A 128 9.55 4.91 7.16
C SER A 128 8.65 6.14 7.01
N LEU A 129 9.14 7.32 7.39
CA LEU A 129 8.43 8.59 7.18
C LEU A 129 8.22 8.88 5.69
N ALA A 130 9.26 8.68 4.87
CA ALA A 130 9.20 8.91 3.43
C ALA A 130 8.20 7.96 2.74
N VAL A 131 8.25 6.67 3.06
CA VAL A 131 7.28 5.66 2.57
C VAL A 131 5.87 6.05 2.97
N ALA A 132 5.65 6.41 4.23
CA ALA A 132 4.33 6.83 4.71
C ALA A 132 3.79 8.05 3.92
N TYR A 133 4.63 9.06 3.71
CA TYR A 133 4.27 10.24 2.91
C TYR A 133 3.94 9.86 1.47
N MET A 134 4.82 9.11 0.82
CA MET A 134 4.65 8.68 -0.56
C MET A 134 3.37 7.83 -0.75
N HIS A 135 2.99 7.03 0.26
CA HIS A 135 1.79 6.22 0.25
C HIS A 135 0.52 6.93 0.75
N GLY A 136 0.57 8.25 0.93
CA GLY A 136 -0.62 9.07 1.15
C GLY A 136 -0.96 9.40 2.60
N SER A 137 -0.11 9.05 3.55
CA SER A 137 -0.31 9.45 4.95
C SER A 137 -0.45 10.97 5.07
N SER A 138 -1.53 11.43 5.68
CA SER A 138 -1.79 12.85 5.94
C SER A 138 -1.25 13.33 7.27
N HIS A 139 -0.95 12.39 8.17
CA HIS A 139 -0.41 12.64 9.50
C HIS A 139 0.62 11.58 9.81
N MET A 140 1.81 12.00 10.20
CA MET A 140 2.89 11.12 10.60
C MET A 140 3.30 11.47 12.02
N ASN A 141 3.29 10.48 12.90
CA ASN A 141 3.65 10.62 14.30
C ASN A 141 4.77 9.64 14.62
N THR A 142 5.70 10.01 15.48
CA THR A 142 6.70 9.08 15.99
C THR A 142 6.41 8.76 17.45
N GLU A 143 6.39 7.48 17.78
CA GLU A 143 6.43 7.01 19.16
C GLU A 143 7.87 6.98 19.68
N GLU A 144 8.82 7.17 18.79
CA GLU A 144 10.23 7.18 19.09
C GLU A 144 10.60 8.32 20.03
N ALA A 145 10.48 8.07 21.32
CA ALA A 145 11.06 8.92 22.35
C ALA A 145 12.59 8.68 22.50
N LEU A 146 13.23 8.26 21.42
CA LEU A 146 14.58 7.68 21.46
C LEU A 146 15.61 8.70 21.05
N TRP A 147 15.72 9.69 21.88
CA TRP A 147 16.73 10.72 21.72
C TRP A 147 18.11 10.27 22.20
N THR A 148 18.23 9.05 22.74
CA THR A 148 19.45 8.62 23.42
C THR A 148 19.69 7.13 23.41
N ASP A 149 20.96 6.76 23.69
CA ASP A 149 21.40 5.40 23.98
C ASP A 149 20.77 4.83 25.25
N GLU A 150 20.35 5.71 26.15
CA GLU A 150 19.62 5.42 27.37
C GLU A 150 18.18 5.92 27.21
N TYR A 151 17.27 5.03 27.01
CA TYR A 151 15.84 5.22 26.83
C TYR A 151 15.30 6.55 27.41
N MET A 152 15.04 7.53 26.52
CA MET A 152 14.33 8.79 26.78
C MET A 152 15.12 10.00 27.35
N ASN A 153 16.42 9.99 27.50
CA ASN A 153 17.01 10.98 28.36
C ASN A 153 17.79 12.12 27.70
N ASP A 154 18.30 11.98 26.49
CA ASP A 154 19.14 13.03 25.92
C ASP A 154 19.05 13.18 24.39
N ARG A 155 18.23 14.10 23.91
CA ARG A 155 18.14 14.52 22.50
C ARG A 155 19.44 15.08 21.92
N TYR A 156 20.43 15.32 22.76
CA TYR A 156 21.75 15.83 22.34
C TYR A 156 22.78 14.74 22.17
N SER A 157 22.46 13.50 22.45
CA SER A 157 23.32 12.36 22.13
C SER A 157 23.56 12.27 20.61
N VAL A 158 24.50 11.47 20.18
CA VAL A 158 24.76 11.22 18.76
C VAL A 158 23.51 10.66 18.08
N SER A 159 22.95 9.62 18.65
CA SER A 159 21.74 8.97 18.16
C SER A 159 20.52 9.94 18.12
N GLY A 160 20.32 10.74 19.18
CA GLY A 160 19.26 11.75 19.22
C GLY A 160 19.40 12.80 18.11
N LYS A 161 20.61 13.25 17.81
CA LYS A 161 20.86 14.20 16.72
C LYS A 161 20.59 13.60 15.35
N GLU A 162 20.95 12.34 15.14
CA GLU A 162 20.68 11.63 13.89
C GLU A 162 19.18 11.43 13.65
N HIS A 163 18.43 11.12 14.71
CA HIS A 163 16.96 11.03 14.62
C HIS A 163 16.33 12.40 14.33
N LEU A 164 16.78 13.46 15.00
CA LEU A 164 16.35 14.82 14.71
C LEU A 164 16.65 15.20 13.26
N PHE A 165 17.85 14.85 12.76
CA PHE A 165 18.21 15.10 11.37
C PHE A 165 17.23 14.41 10.41
N ALA A 166 16.94 13.12 10.63
CA ALA A 166 15.99 12.38 9.81
C ALA A 166 14.59 13.02 9.79
N GLN A 167 14.09 13.46 10.95
CA GLN A 167 12.80 14.15 11.07
C GLN A 167 12.81 15.52 10.40
N HIS A 168 13.89 16.31 10.54
CA HIS A 168 14.02 17.61 9.87
C HIS A 168 14.07 17.47 8.35
N GLN A 169 14.85 16.50 7.84
CA GLN A 169 14.90 16.25 6.39
C GLN A 169 13.49 15.93 5.84
N MET A 170 12.70 15.18 6.58
CA MET A 170 11.34 14.85 6.16
C MET A 170 10.40 16.04 6.30
N LEU A 171 10.54 16.85 7.35
CA LEU A 171 9.71 18.04 7.55
C LEU A 171 9.96 19.07 6.45
N ASP A 172 11.21 19.37 6.13
CA ASP A 172 11.61 20.29 5.06
C ASP A 172 11.01 19.86 3.72
N PHE A 173 11.04 18.54 3.44
CA PHE A 173 10.42 17.98 2.25
C PHE A 173 8.90 18.18 2.23
N VAL A 174 8.20 17.85 3.33
CA VAL A 174 6.75 17.96 3.44
C VAL A 174 6.28 19.41 3.33
N GLU A 175 6.98 20.35 3.95
CA GLU A 175 6.66 21.78 3.89
C GLU A 175 6.82 22.32 2.46
N THR A 176 7.84 21.87 1.75
CA THR A 176 8.10 22.25 0.36
C THR A 176 7.03 21.64 -0.57
N HIS A 177 6.74 20.35 -0.41
CA HIS A 177 5.86 19.58 -1.31
C HIS A 177 4.45 19.40 -0.70
N SER A 178 3.84 20.47 -0.23
CA SER A 178 2.54 20.43 0.45
C SER A 178 1.36 20.08 -0.48
N ARG A 179 1.50 20.24 -1.78
CA ARG A 179 0.46 19.95 -2.79
C ARG A 179 0.61 18.52 -3.29
N ARG A 180 -0.26 17.65 -2.81
CA ARG A 180 -0.36 16.28 -3.32
C ARG A 180 -1.60 16.13 -4.19
N GLY A 181 -1.45 15.42 -5.30
CA GLY A 181 -2.56 15.03 -6.17
C GLY A 181 -3.32 13.81 -5.65
N ASP A 182 -3.82 13.03 -6.55
CA ASP A 182 -4.49 11.74 -6.30
C ASP A 182 -3.48 10.61 -6.46
N LEU A 183 -3.26 9.82 -5.41
CA LEU A 183 -2.35 8.69 -5.46
C LEU A 183 -2.89 7.59 -6.38
N ARG A 184 -2.11 7.27 -7.39
CA ARG A 184 -2.46 6.27 -8.40
C ARG A 184 -2.16 4.87 -7.91
N SER A 185 -3.16 3.99 -7.96
CA SER A 185 -3.03 2.54 -7.85
C SER A 185 -3.78 1.90 -9.00
N ASN A 186 -3.10 1.12 -9.82
CA ASN A 186 -3.72 0.46 -10.97
C ASN A 186 -4.28 -0.92 -10.64
N ILE A 187 -3.84 -1.52 -9.53
CA ILE A 187 -4.16 -2.89 -9.13
C ILE A 187 -4.75 -2.89 -7.73
N ALA A 188 -5.84 -3.63 -7.57
CA ALA A 188 -6.40 -3.99 -6.27
C ALA A 188 -6.25 -5.50 -6.04
N VAL A 189 -5.67 -5.88 -4.91
CA VAL A 189 -5.77 -7.24 -4.38
C VAL A 189 -6.97 -7.27 -3.45
N ILE A 190 -7.90 -8.19 -3.70
CA ILE A 190 -9.18 -8.23 -3.02
C ILE A 190 -9.07 -8.98 -1.68
N GLN A 191 -9.52 -8.33 -0.62
CA GLN A 191 -9.78 -8.97 0.66
C GLN A 191 -11.27 -9.35 0.75
N GLY A 192 -11.56 -10.63 0.89
CA GLY A 192 -12.92 -11.12 1.07
C GLY A 192 -13.57 -10.59 2.35
N ARG A 193 -14.90 -10.62 2.41
CA ARG A 193 -15.69 -9.94 3.44
C ARG A 193 -15.36 -10.35 4.87
N ASN A 194 -14.98 -11.58 5.09
CA ASN A 194 -14.68 -12.16 6.42
C ASN A 194 -13.22 -12.63 6.52
N ASP A 195 -12.33 -12.03 5.74
CA ASP A 195 -10.92 -12.38 5.75
C ASP A 195 -10.28 -12.04 7.09
N ALA A 196 -9.58 -12.99 7.69
CA ALA A 196 -8.88 -12.87 8.97
C ALA A 196 -7.37 -12.66 8.82
N TRP A 197 -6.87 -12.55 7.59
CA TRP A 197 -5.45 -12.34 7.35
C TRP A 197 -4.98 -10.97 7.86
N LYS A 198 -3.93 -10.96 8.67
CA LYS A 198 -3.46 -9.76 9.39
C LYS A 198 -2.03 -9.32 9.05
N SER A 199 -1.41 -9.88 8.02
CA SER A 199 -0.06 -9.60 7.48
C SER A 199 1.11 -9.78 8.45
N PHE A 200 0.86 -10.25 9.64
CA PHE A 200 1.89 -10.22 10.66
C PHE A 200 1.69 -11.40 11.63
N GLY A 201 2.63 -12.32 11.54
CA GLY A 201 2.59 -13.59 12.25
C GLY A 201 1.55 -14.57 11.68
N ARG A 202 1.97 -15.82 11.59
CA ARG A 202 1.16 -16.94 11.10
C ARG A 202 0.28 -17.53 12.20
N GLY A 203 -0.40 -16.66 12.95
CA GLY A 203 -1.30 -17.06 14.00
C GLY A 203 -2.60 -17.68 13.47
N SER A 204 -3.35 -18.32 14.36
CA SER A 204 -4.65 -18.87 14.02
C SER A 204 -5.66 -17.80 13.62
N LEU A 205 -6.57 -18.18 12.73
CA LEU A 205 -7.68 -17.35 12.28
C LEU A 205 -8.56 -16.95 13.45
N TRP A 206 -8.89 -15.68 13.55
CA TRP A 206 -9.70 -15.13 14.63
C TRP A 206 -9.21 -15.50 16.04
N SER A 207 -7.92 -15.82 16.20
CA SER A 207 -7.31 -16.26 17.45
C SER A 207 -7.93 -17.53 18.06
N GLN A 208 -8.60 -18.35 17.23
CA GLN A 208 -9.26 -19.56 17.67
C GLN A 208 -8.30 -20.75 17.78
N LYS A 209 -8.64 -21.72 18.64
CA LYS A 209 -7.89 -22.96 18.82
C LYS A 209 -8.43 -24.08 17.92
N GLY A 210 -7.58 -25.03 17.62
CA GLY A 210 -7.92 -26.21 16.83
C GLY A 210 -7.49 -26.15 15.38
N ASP A 211 -7.41 -27.33 14.74
CA ASP A 211 -6.79 -27.47 13.42
C ASP A 211 -7.50 -26.68 12.32
N LYS A 212 -8.82 -26.59 12.38
CA LYS A 212 -9.62 -25.84 11.42
C LYS A 212 -9.35 -24.33 11.40
N TRP A 213 -8.82 -23.79 12.50
CA TRP A 213 -8.51 -22.36 12.64
C TRP A 213 -7.05 -22.02 12.37
N LYS A 214 -6.23 -23.01 12.01
CA LYS A 214 -4.84 -22.76 11.66
C LYS A 214 -4.74 -21.88 10.40
N PHE A 215 -3.62 -21.18 10.30
CA PHE A 215 -3.18 -20.53 9.08
C PHE A 215 -3.24 -21.52 7.90
N ASN A 216 -3.89 -21.15 6.82
CA ASN A 216 -4.24 -22.07 5.73
C ASN A 216 -3.81 -21.50 4.35
N LYS A 217 -4.09 -22.24 3.28
CA LYS A 217 -3.69 -21.88 1.92
C LYS A 217 -4.29 -20.55 1.44
N ALA A 218 -5.48 -20.17 1.90
CA ALA A 218 -6.05 -18.86 1.61
C ALA A 218 -5.19 -17.73 2.20
N CYS A 219 -4.75 -17.88 3.45
CA CYS A 219 -3.85 -16.92 4.08
C CYS A 219 -2.45 -16.93 3.45
N GLU A 220 -1.89 -18.13 3.17
CA GLU A 220 -0.59 -18.26 2.50
C GLU A 220 -0.57 -17.62 1.11
N SER A 221 -1.73 -17.49 0.46
CA SER A 221 -1.80 -16.86 -0.86
C SER A 221 -1.44 -15.38 -0.83
N PHE A 222 -1.56 -14.71 0.31
CA PHE A 222 -1.07 -13.35 0.45
C PHE A 222 0.47 -13.25 0.42
N ASP A 223 1.22 -14.35 0.57
CA ASP A 223 2.67 -14.36 0.35
C ASP A 223 3.00 -13.97 -1.10
N LEU A 224 2.06 -14.15 -2.04
CA LEU A 224 2.20 -13.75 -3.43
C LEU A 224 2.21 -12.22 -3.64
N LEU A 225 1.91 -11.44 -2.61
CA LEU A 225 2.14 -9.99 -2.61
C LEU A 225 3.61 -9.64 -2.90
N ASN A 226 4.55 -10.59 -2.71
CA ASN A 226 5.94 -10.43 -3.12
C ASN A 226 6.14 -10.18 -4.63
N VAL A 227 5.14 -10.43 -5.46
CA VAL A 227 5.15 -9.99 -6.87
C VAL A 227 5.18 -8.45 -6.96
N PHE A 228 4.49 -7.78 -6.06
CA PHE A 228 4.36 -6.32 -6.03
C PHE A 228 5.33 -5.65 -5.05
N TYR A 229 5.74 -6.37 -4.03
CA TYR A 229 6.59 -5.92 -2.93
C TYR A 229 7.68 -6.96 -2.66
N PRO A 230 8.65 -7.13 -3.59
CA PRO A 230 9.53 -8.30 -3.64
C PRO A 230 10.44 -8.46 -2.43
N ASP A 231 10.79 -7.37 -1.78
CA ASP A 231 11.72 -7.39 -0.64
C ASP A 231 10.99 -7.44 0.72
N ASN A 232 9.64 -7.26 0.73
CA ASN A 232 8.88 -7.37 1.96
C ASN A 232 8.75 -8.82 2.44
N ILE A 233 8.88 -9.01 3.74
CA ILE A 233 8.58 -10.27 4.42
C ILE A 233 7.10 -10.26 4.78
N VAL A 234 6.29 -10.92 3.96
CA VAL A 234 4.87 -11.09 4.25
C VAL A 234 4.71 -12.05 5.43
N ASP A 235 3.82 -11.72 6.36
CA ASP A 235 3.63 -12.47 7.62
C ASP A 235 4.88 -12.59 8.51
N GLY A 236 5.84 -11.72 8.30
CA GLY A 236 7.05 -11.63 9.08
C GLY A 236 7.15 -10.36 9.93
N CYS A 237 8.15 -10.34 10.78
CA CYS A 237 8.64 -9.15 11.44
C CYS A 237 10.17 -9.20 11.47
N GLY A 238 10.78 -8.04 11.39
CA GLY A 238 12.23 -7.90 11.34
C GLY A 238 12.67 -6.86 10.33
N PRO A 239 13.83 -6.27 10.52
CA PRO A 239 14.23 -5.12 9.73
C PRO A 239 14.53 -5.43 8.26
N GLU A 240 14.90 -6.65 7.93
CA GLU A 240 15.35 -6.99 6.57
C GLU A 240 14.25 -6.88 5.50
N GLY A 241 13.00 -7.01 5.92
CA GLY A 241 11.86 -6.99 4.98
C GLY A 241 10.94 -5.78 5.15
N TRP A 242 11.41 -4.69 5.72
CA TRP A 242 10.56 -3.52 6.00
C TRP A 242 10.22 -2.69 4.78
N PHE A 243 11.22 -2.48 3.92
CA PHE A 243 11.08 -1.64 2.74
C PHE A 243 11.31 -2.45 1.48
N THR A 244 10.67 -2.07 0.39
CA THR A 244 10.73 -2.81 -0.86
C THR A 244 10.82 -1.90 -2.08
N SER A 245 11.30 -2.47 -3.17
CA SER A 245 11.02 -1.91 -4.48
C SER A 245 9.54 -2.06 -4.82
N THR A 246 9.03 -1.19 -5.68
CA THR A 246 7.64 -1.24 -6.16
C THR A 246 7.62 -1.36 -7.69
N PRO A 247 7.95 -2.54 -8.25
CA PRO A 247 8.20 -2.70 -9.68
C PRO A 247 7.02 -2.31 -10.58
N TYR A 248 5.81 -2.30 -10.02
CA TYR A 248 4.58 -1.96 -10.75
C TYR A 248 3.83 -0.76 -10.14
N GLY A 249 4.51 0.03 -9.31
CA GLY A 249 3.87 1.09 -8.53
C GLY A 249 3.06 0.58 -7.34
N THR A 250 2.22 1.44 -6.79
CA THR A 250 1.38 1.08 -5.62
C THR A 250 0.26 0.12 -6.00
N VAL A 251 0.01 -0.83 -5.09
CA VAL A 251 -1.13 -1.76 -5.14
C VAL A 251 -1.96 -1.57 -3.87
N ASP A 252 -3.27 -1.69 -3.94
CA ASP A 252 -4.15 -1.63 -2.78
C ASP A 252 -4.66 -3.02 -2.39
N LEU A 253 -4.73 -3.28 -1.08
CA LEU A 253 -5.55 -4.38 -0.58
C LEU A 253 -6.96 -3.82 -0.33
N LEU A 254 -7.87 -4.13 -1.24
CA LEU A 254 -9.20 -3.54 -1.28
C LEU A 254 -10.24 -4.48 -0.67
N PRO A 255 -11.01 -4.03 0.32
CA PRO A 255 -12.18 -4.77 0.77
C PRO A 255 -13.18 -5.03 -0.35
N VAL A 256 -13.70 -6.25 -0.44
CA VAL A 256 -14.63 -6.66 -1.52
C VAL A 256 -15.92 -5.84 -1.53
N GLU A 257 -16.31 -5.27 -0.39
CA GLU A 257 -17.47 -4.39 -0.26
C GLU A 257 -17.24 -2.94 -0.73
N ALA A 258 -16.10 -2.62 -1.33
CA ALA A 258 -15.83 -1.29 -1.85
C ALA A 258 -16.93 -0.83 -2.84
N PRO A 259 -17.29 0.47 -2.83
CA PRO A 259 -18.25 1.02 -3.78
C PRO A 259 -17.75 0.92 -5.23
N GLN A 260 -18.71 0.95 -6.18
CA GLN A 260 -18.41 0.82 -7.62
C GLN A 260 -17.44 1.88 -8.13
N ASP A 261 -17.61 3.13 -7.74
CA ASP A 261 -16.76 4.26 -8.14
C ASP A 261 -15.32 4.12 -7.63
N VAL A 262 -15.12 3.44 -6.50
CA VAL A 262 -13.79 3.07 -6.00
C VAL A 262 -13.21 1.92 -6.82
N MET A 263 -13.99 0.88 -7.12
CA MET A 263 -13.55 -0.25 -7.95
C MET A 263 -13.17 0.21 -9.36
N ASP A 264 -13.94 1.11 -9.95
CA ASP A 264 -13.71 1.65 -11.30
C ASP A 264 -12.41 2.47 -11.44
N ARG A 265 -11.72 2.78 -10.35
CA ARG A 265 -10.41 3.45 -10.37
C ARG A 265 -9.26 2.51 -10.75
N TYR A 266 -9.44 1.20 -10.62
CA TYR A 266 -8.40 0.20 -10.88
C TYR A 266 -8.49 -0.31 -12.32
N LYS A 267 -7.38 -0.81 -12.83
CA LYS A 267 -7.31 -1.52 -14.12
C LYS A 267 -7.46 -3.03 -13.94
N ALA A 268 -7.05 -3.52 -12.78
CA ALA A 268 -7.12 -4.94 -12.47
C ALA A 268 -7.50 -5.20 -11.00
N MET A 269 -8.23 -6.30 -10.82
CA MET A 269 -8.54 -6.90 -9.52
C MET A 269 -8.02 -8.32 -9.47
N ILE A 270 -7.36 -8.67 -8.37
CA ILE A 270 -6.70 -9.96 -8.17
C ILE A 270 -7.19 -10.57 -6.86
N PHE A 271 -7.75 -11.75 -6.91
CA PHE A 271 -8.08 -12.53 -5.72
C PHE A 271 -6.90 -13.38 -5.29
N LEU A 272 -6.51 -13.30 -4.04
CA LEU A 272 -5.46 -14.15 -3.45
C LEU A 272 -6.01 -15.04 -2.35
N GLY A 273 -6.56 -14.42 -1.33
CA GLY A 273 -6.90 -15.05 -0.08
C GLY A 273 -8.37 -15.46 0.03
N TRP A 274 -8.82 -15.39 1.25
CA TRP A 274 -10.16 -15.78 1.60
C TRP A 274 -11.20 -15.01 0.80
N ASN A 275 -12.20 -15.72 0.30
CA ASN A 275 -13.21 -15.14 -0.55
C ASN A 275 -14.60 -15.27 0.05
N SER A 276 -15.00 -14.29 0.81
CA SER A 276 -16.39 -14.10 1.15
C SER A 276 -16.90 -12.85 0.48
N TYR A 277 -18.07 -12.96 -0.16
CA TYR A 277 -18.80 -11.82 -0.73
C TYR A 277 -20.30 -12.06 -0.62
N ASP A 278 -21.09 -11.02 -0.68
CA ASP A 278 -22.53 -11.15 -0.92
C ASP A 278 -22.84 -10.95 -2.42
N ALA A 279 -24.10 -11.15 -2.80
CA ALA A 279 -24.53 -11.01 -4.19
C ALA A 279 -24.24 -9.60 -4.75
N ASN A 280 -24.37 -8.55 -3.93
CA ASN A 280 -24.11 -7.18 -4.36
C ASN A 280 -22.62 -6.92 -4.58
N ASP A 281 -21.74 -7.54 -3.77
CA ASP A 281 -20.29 -7.43 -3.97
C ASP A 281 -19.91 -7.99 -5.35
N PHE A 282 -20.45 -9.18 -5.68
CA PHE A 282 -20.12 -9.84 -6.93
C PHE A 282 -20.73 -9.12 -8.16
N LEU A 283 -21.91 -8.52 -8.02
CA LEU A 283 -22.47 -7.63 -9.06
C LEU A 283 -21.54 -6.43 -9.35
N ARG A 284 -20.96 -5.82 -8.32
CA ARG A 284 -19.98 -4.73 -8.53
C ARG A 284 -18.71 -5.20 -9.24
N ILE A 285 -18.22 -6.39 -8.89
CA ILE A 285 -17.06 -7.00 -9.59
C ILE A 285 -17.41 -7.25 -11.05
N ARG A 286 -18.58 -7.80 -11.35
CA ARG A 286 -19.08 -7.96 -12.71
C ARG A 286 -19.07 -6.63 -13.45
N ASP A 287 -19.70 -5.61 -12.88
CA ASP A 287 -19.79 -4.30 -13.52
C ASP A 287 -18.42 -3.66 -13.77
N PHE A 288 -17.46 -3.87 -12.87
CA PHE A 288 -16.07 -3.49 -13.08
C PHE A 288 -15.46 -4.16 -14.32
N VAL A 289 -15.65 -5.48 -14.48
CA VAL A 289 -15.15 -6.22 -15.64
C VAL A 289 -15.84 -5.76 -16.92
N PHE A 290 -17.17 -5.62 -16.90
CA PHE A 290 -17.94 -5.17 -18.08
C PHE A 290 -17.51 -3.80 -18.58
N LYS A 291 -17.04 -2.91 -17.71
CA LYS A 291 -16.51 -1.58 -18.03
C LYS A 291 -15.06 -1.58 -18.54
N GLY A 292 -14.40 -2.73 -18.61
CA GLY A 292 -13.04 -2.83 -19.15
C GLY A 292 -11.98 -3.31 -18.17
N GLY A 293 -12.34 -3.61 -16.92
CA GLY A 293 -11.43 -4.12 -15.91
C GLY A 293 -10.94 -5.53 -16.20
N THR A 294 -9.74 -5.87 -15.70
CA THR A 294 -9.21 -7.23 -15.73
C THR A 294 -9.40 -7.89 -14.36
N LEU A 295 -9.98 -9.08 -14.33
CA LEU A 295 -10.16 -9.87 -13.12
C LEU A 295 -9.31 -11.13 -13.15
N LEU A 296 -8.61 -11.45 -12.06
CA LEU A 296 -7.86 -12.70 -11.89
C LEU A 296 -8.39 -13.46 -10.67
N LEU A 297 -8.83 -14.71 -10.89
CA LEU A 297 -9.36 -15.55 -9.81
C LEU A 297 -9.24 -17.05 -10.13
N THR A 298 -9.40 -17.87 -9.08
CA THR A 298 -9.56 -19.32 -9.19
C THR A 298 -10.99 -19.74 -8.88
N ALA A 299 -11.34 -21.00 -9.15
CA ALA A 299 -12.65 -21.54 -8.77
C ALA A 299 -12.86 -21.56 -7.23
N ALA A 300 -11.78 -21.59 -6.43
CA ALA A 300 -11.90 -21.47 -4.97
C ALA A 300 -12.50 -20.12 -4.55
N HIS A 301 -12.28 -19.07 -5.33
CA HIS A 301 -12.85 -17.74 -5.07
C HIS A 301 -14.34 -17.63 -5.43
N LEU A 302 -14.89 -18.61 -6.15
CA LEU A 302 -16.31 -18.73 -6.45
C LEU A 302 -17.00 -19.77 -5.56
N ASN A 303 -16.26 -20.39 -4.64
CA ASN A 303 -16.76 -21.48 -3.84
C ASN A 303 -17.65 -20.96 -2.73
N GLU A 304 -18.81 -21.60 -2.56
CA GLU A 304 -19.75 -21.31 -1.50
C GLU A 304 -19.36 -21.92 -0.15
N GLU A 305 -18.31 -22.76 -0.14
CA GLU A 305 -17.82 -23.41 1.07
C GLU A 305 -16.71 -22.58 1.68
N LEU A 306 -16.95 -21.99 2.82
CA LEU A 306 -15.97 -21.29 3.62
C LEU A 306 -15.28 -22.24 4.59
N GLN A 307 -13.99 -22.34 4.48
CA GLN A 307 -13.19 -22.91 5.54
C GLN A 307 -12.88 -21.84 6.59
N PRO A 308 -12.71 -22.19 7.83
CA PRO A 308 -12.68 -23.51 8.40
C PRO A 308 -14.07 -24.08 8.71
N ASP A 309 -14.61 -24.76 7.77
CA ASP A 309 -15.63 -25.77 7.91
C ASP A 309 -17.06 -25.37 8.25
N GLN A 310 -17.47 -24.19 7.88
CA GLN A 310 -18.90 -23.99 7.78
C GLN A 310 -19.22 -23.57 6.35
N PRO A 311 -20.03 -24.31 5.65
CA PRO A 311 -20.56 -23.86 4.37
C PRO A 311 -21.37 -22.61 4.62
N VAL A 312 -20.77 -21.46 4.47
CA VAL A 312 -21.52 -20.25 4.28
C VAL A 312 -21.82 -20.21 2.78
N ARG A 313 -23.04 -20.57 2.44
CA ARG A 313 -23.52 -20.34 1.10
C ARG A 313 -23.67 -18.84 0.91
N PHE A 314 -22.73 -18.25 0.23
CA PHE A 314 -23.06 -17.04 -0.50
C PHE A 314 -23.86 -17.49 -1.72
N PRO A 315 -25.08 -17.03 -1.88
CA PRO A 315 -25.74 -17.13 -3.15
C PRO A 315 -25.01 -16.17 -4.10
N ALA A 316 -23.82 -16.55 -4.57
CA ALA A 316 -23.41 -16.12 -5.87
C ALA A 316 -24.60 -16.48 -6.74
N ASP A 317 -25.32 -15.49 -7.22
CA ASP A 317 -26.35 -15.74 -8.17
C ASP A 317 -25.65 -16.46 -9.32
N ASP A 318 -25.91 -17.75 -9.43
CA ASP A 318 -25.32 -18.61 -10.45
C ASP A 318 -25.48 -17.99 -11.84
N ALA A 319 -26.54 -17.20 -12.04
CA ALA A 319 -26.78 -16.45 -13.25
C ALA A 319 -25.70 -15.36 -13.48
N VAL A 320 -25.20 -14.68 -12.47
CA VAL A 320 -24.15 -13.66 -12.60
C VAL A 320 -22.81 -14.31 -12.92
N ILE A 321 -22.52 -15.44 -12.31
CA ILE A 321 -21.30 -16.20 -12.59
C ILE A 321 -21.34 -16.72 -14.03
N ARG A 322 -22.49 -17.27 -14.48
CA ARG A 322 -22.65 -17.72 -15.87
C ARG A 322 -22.56 -16.58 -16.88
N GLU A 323 -23.12 -15.42 -16.56
CA GLU A 323 -22.98 -14.21 -17.38
C GLU A 323 -21.51 -13.82 -17.55
N MET A 324 -20.71 -13.94 -16.51
CA MET A 324 -19.28 -13.55 -16.51
C MET A 324 -18.38 -14.61 -17.14
N LEU A 325 -18.56 -15.88 -16.78
CA LEU A 325 -17.63 -16.98 -17.13
C LEU A 325 -18.14 -17.85 -18.25
N GLY A 326 -19.39 -17.68 -18.67
CA GLY A 326 -20.06 -18.52 -19.68
C GLY A 326 -20.89 -19.65 -19.06
N GLU A 327 -21.92 -20.09 -19.79
CA GLU A 327 -22.89 -21.09 -19.33
C GLU A 327 -22.29 -22.43 -18.87
N ASN A 328 -21.09 -22.77 -19.38
CA ASN A 328 -20.44 -24.05 -19.09
C ASN A 328 -19.09 -23.86 -18.39
N TYR A 329 -18.87 -22.79 -17.65
CA TYR A 329 -17.57 -22.47 -17.01
C TYR A 329 -17.06 -23.59 -16.09
N TRP A 330 -17.92 -24.39 -15.49
CA TRP A 330 -17.56 -25.55 -14.65
C TRP A 330 -16.93 -26.73 -15.41
N GLN A 331 -17.04 -26.74 -16.77
CA GLN A 331 -16.41 -27.74 -17.63
C GLN A 331 -14.98 -27.35 -18.03
N LEU A 332 -14.56 -26.12 -17.74
CA LEU A 332 -13.19 -25.67 -17.99
C LEU A 332 -12.22 -26.48 -17.11
N THR A 333 -11.11 -26.87 -17.70
CA THR A 333 -10.08 -27.69 -17.01
C THR A 333 -8.72 -26.99 -16.94
N THR A 334 -8.52 -25.94 -17.74
CA THR A 334 -7.25 -25.21 -17.83
C THR A 334 -7.48 -23.71 -17.67
N LYS A 335 -6.40 -22.98 -17.33
CA LYS A 335 -6.40 -21.51 -17.33
C LYS A 335 -7.06 -20.99 -18.61
N THR A 336 -8.05 -20.13 -18.46
CA THR A 336 -8.83 -19.60 -19.59
C THR A 336 -8.96 -18.08 -19.46
N GLU A 337 -8.73 -17.37 -20.55
CA GLU A 337 -9.06 -15.96 -20.66
C GLU A 337 -10.45 -15.81 -21.27
N ILE A 338 -11.34 -15.13 -20.57
CA ILE A 338 -12.73 -14.95 -20.94
C ILE A 338 -12.99 -13.47 -21.16
N VAL A 339 -13.42 -13.09 -22.34
CA VAL A 339 -13.87 -11.72 -22.63
C VAL A 339 -15.26 -11.51 -22.02
N CYS A 340 -15.41 -10.44 -21.24
CA CYS A 340 -16.63 -10.15 -20.52
C CYS A 340 -16.91 -8.64 -20.62
N GLY A 341 -17.90 -8.25 -21.42
CA GLY A 341 -18.13 -6.84 -21.77
C GLY A 341 -16.94 -6.22 -22.49
N SER A 342 -16.43 -5.11 -21.98
CA SER A 342 -15.22 -4.44 -22.48
C SER A 342 -13.92 -4.94 -21.80
N GLY A 343 -14.04 -5.75 -20.76
CA GLY A 343 -12.92 -6.28 -19.98
C GLY A 343 -12.72 -7.75 -20.16
N LYS A 344 -11.96 -8.34 -19.25
CA LYS A 344 -11.63 -9.76 -19.30
C LYS A 344 -11.42 -10.40 -17.93
N ILE A 345 -11.59 -11.71 -17.89
CA ILE A 345 -11.36 -12.54 -16.72
C ILE A 345 -10.29 -13.56 -17.06
N ILE A 346 -9.27 -13.66 -16.23
CA ILE A 346 -8.30 -14.75 -16.27
C ILE A 346 -8.73 -15.73 -15.18
N TYR A 347 -9.29 -16.84 -15.60
CA TYR A 347 -9.93 -17.83 -14.74
C TYR A 347 -9.11 -19.11 -14.66
N PHE A 348 -8.83 -19.52 -13.41
CA PHE A 348 -8.25 -20.81 -13.09
C PHE A 348 -9.34 -21.73 -12.54
N PRO A 349 -9.71 -22.79 -13.25
CA PRO A 349 -10.86 -23.64 -12.89
C PRO A 349 -10.60 -24.59 -11.71
N GLN A 350 -9.39 -24.58 -11.16
CA GLN A 350 -9.05 -25.41 -10.00
C GLN A 350 -9.71 -24.83 -8.74
N LYS A 351 -10.37 -25.70 -7.96
CA LYS A 351 -10.90 -25.39 -6.62
C LYS A 351 -9.76 -25.36 -5.60
N ALA A 352 -8.81 -24.46 -5.80
CA ALA A 352 -7.59 -24.34 -5.01
C ALA A 352 -7.21 -22.86 -4.88
N TYR A 353 -6.57 -22.50 -3.77
CA TYR A 353 -6.04 -21.16 -3.57
C TYR A 353 -4.69 -21.00 -4.26
N PRO A 354 -4.31 -19.77 -4.66
CA PRO A 354 -3.08 -19.48 -5.40
C PRO A 354 -1.78 -19.98 -4.78
N ALA A 355 -1.69 -20.12 -3.44
CA ALA A 355 -0.51 -20.66 -2.76
C ALA A 355 -0.35 -22.18 -2.90
N GLU A 356 -1.33 -22.89 -3.44
CA GLU A 356 -1.20 -24.31 -3.62
C GLU A 356 -0.21 -24.63 -4.76
N THR A 357 0.62 -25.65 -4.55
CA THR A 357 1.75 -25.98 -5.42
C THR A 357 1.36 -26.12 -6.88
N MET A 358 0.17 -26.67 -7.15
CA MET A 358 -0.34 -26.89 -8.51
C MET A 358 -0.71 -25.60 -9.26
N LEU A 359 -0.90 -24.50 -8.57
CA LEU A 359 -1.34 -23.21 -9.14
C LEU A 359 -0.29 -22.11 -9.05
N LYS A 360 0.56 -22.16 -8.03
CA LYS A 360 1.38 -21.04 -7.61
C LYS A 360 2.19 -20.42 -8.75
N ALA A 361 2.86 -21.24 -9.54
CA ALA A 361 3.73 -20.74 -10.61
C ALA A 361 2.93 -20.01 -11.71
N ASP A 362 1.86 -20.62 -12.20
CA ASP A 362 1.04 -20.08 -13.28
C ASP A 362 0.23 -18.84 -12.82
N TYR A 363 -0.18 -18.83 -11.55
CA TYR A 363 -0.89 -17.70 -10.98
C TYR A 363 0.02 -16.49 -10.79
N VAL A 364 1.24 -16.69 -10.29
CA VAL A 364 2.28 -15.66 -10.19
C VAL A 364 2.60 -15.07 -11.56
N GLU A 365 2.72 -15.92 -12.58
CA GLU A 365 2.98 -15.42 -13.94
C GLU A 365 1.81 -14.58 -14.45
N ALA A 366 0.57 -15.01 -14.25
CA ALA A 366 -0.60 -14.21 -14.60
C ALA A 366 -0.65 -12.87 -13.84
N MET A 367 -0.28 -12.84 -12.55
CA MET A 367 -0.17 -11.59 -11.79
C MET A 367 0.86 -10.64 -12.40
N LYS A 368 2.04 -11.15 -12.79
CA LYS A 368 3.10 -10.35 -13.43
C LYS A 368 2.68 -9.81 -14.79
N GLU A 369 2.04 -10.64 -15.62
CA GLU A 369 1.52 -10.23 -16.94
C GLU A 369 0.50 -9.08 -16.81
N ILE A 370 -0.45 -9.22 -15.88
CA ILE A 370 -1.46 -8.17 -15.58
C ILE A 370 -0.78 -6.88 -15.12
N ALA A 371 0.17 -7.01 -14.18
CA ALA A 371 0.86 -5.87 -13.60
C ALA A 371 1.74 -5.14 -14.62
N ALA A 372 2.49 -5.89 -15.42
CA ALA A 372 3.32 -5.33 -16.48
C ALA A 372 2.47 -4.61 -17.54
N LYS A 373 1.32 -5.19 -17.92
CA LYS A 373 0.39 -4.53 -18.83
C LYS A 373 -0.15 -3.23 -18.25
N ALA A 374 -0.63 -3.26 -17.01
CA ALA A 374 -1.17 -2.08 -16.34
C ALA A 374 -0.13 -0.96 -16.21
N ALA A 375 1.12 -1.30 -15.86
CA ALA A 375 2.25 -0.37 -15.82
C ALA A 375 2.64 0.14 -17.22
N GLY A 376 2.68 -0.73 -18.23
CA GLY A 376 3.01 -0.38 -19.61
C GLY A 376 2.09 0.68 -20.20
N GLU A 377 0.80 0.63 -19.89
CA GLU A 377 -0.18 1.62 -20.31
C GLU A 377 0.07 3.02 -19.71
N GLU A 378 0.77 3.11 -18.59
CA GLU A 378 1.10 4.37 -17.91
C GLU A 378 2.34 5.07 -18.47
N THR A 379 3.19 4.37 -19.25
CA THR A 379 4.48 4.90 -19.74
C THR A 379 4.32 6.13 -20.63
N CYS A 380 3.19 6.28 -21.32
CA CYS A 380 2.89 7.48 -22.09
C CYS A 380 2.68 8.73 -21.23
N GLN A 381 2.27 8.55 -19.98
CA GLN A 381 2.01 9.64 -19.03
C GLN A 381 3.17 9.86 -18.03
N GLY A 382 4.18 9.02 -18.07
CA GLY A 382 5.32 8.99 -17.16
C GLY A 382 5.19 7.83 -16.14
N TRP A 383 6.19 6.95 -16.14
CA TRP A 383 6.26 5.78 -15.28
C TRP A 383 7.72 5.35 -15.04
N MET A 384 7.94 4.51 -14.06
CA MET A 384 9.25 3.94 -13.78
C MET A 384 9.39 2.55 -14.37
N GLU A 385 10.56 2.24 -14.93
CA GLU A 385 10.98 0.86 -15.15
C GLU A 385 11.33 0.24 -13.79
N ALA A 386 10.97 -1.04 -13.61
CA ALA A 386 11.29 -1.77 -12.38
C ALA A 386 12.80 -1.73 -12.09
N ALA A 387 13.17 -1.34 -10.91
CA ALA A 387 14.56 -1.29 -10.47
C ALA A 387 14.69 -1.86 -9.05
N PRO A 388 15.71 -2.68 -8.77
CA PRO A 388 15.93 -3.22 -7.43
C PRO A 388 16.15 -2.09 -6.41
N SER A 389 15.57 -2.25 -5.23
CA SER A 389 15.68 -1.31 -4.12
C SER A 389 15.28 0.13 -4.46
N VAL A 390 14.39 0.31 -5.41
CA VAL A 390 13.76 1.61 -5.72
C VAL A 390 12.27 1.48 -5.56
N GLY A 391 11.73 2.13 -4.53
CA GLY A 391 10.29 2.32 -4.33
C GLY A 391 9.82 3.57 -5.07
N PHE A 392 8.63 3.52 -5.68
CA PHE A 392 8.04 4.70 -6.27
C PHE A 392 6.52 4.75 -6.11
N THR A 393 6.00 5.95 -6.10
CA THR A 393 4.57 6.23 -6.13
C THR A 393 4.26 7.29 -7.19
N VAL A 394 3.06 7.22 -7.75
CA VAL A 394 2.60 8.13 -8.81
C VAL A 394 1.38 8.90 -8.34
N TRP A 395 1.41 10.21 -8.52
CA TRP A 395 0.37 11.13 -8.09
C TRP A 395 -0.11 11.96 -9.28
N ASP A 396 -1.40 11.87 -9.57
CA ASP A 396 -2.03 12.64 -10.64
C ASP A 396 -2.58 13.95 -10.08
N HIS A 397 -2.13 15.07 -10.62
CA HIS A 397 -2.68 16.42 -10.40
C HIS A 397 -3.55 16.82 -11.59
N SER A 398 -4.26 17.92 -11.47
CA SER A 398 -5.07 18.44 -12.57
C SER A 398 -4.24 18.93 -13.76
N ASP A 399 -2.99 19.31 -13.52
CA ASP A 399 -2.08 19.95 -14.51
C ASP A 399 -0.83 19.13 -14.82
N ARG A 400 -0.49 18.15 -14.01
CA ARG A 400 0.71 17.33 -14.15
C ARG A 400 0.61 16.00 -13.42
N ARG A 401 1.56 15.12 -13.68
CA ARG A 401 1.83 13.92 -12.88
C ARG A 401 3.11 14.14 -12.10
N THR A 402 3.13 13.72 -10.85
CA THR A 402 4.32 13.68 -9.99
C THR A 402 4.66 12.25 -9.64
N ILE A 403 5.93 11.88 -9.81
CA ILE A 403 6.45 10.58 -9.39
C ILE A 403 7.42 10.84 -8.25
N TYR A 404 7.20 10.20 -7.12
CA TYR A 404 8.11 10.19 -5.99
C TYR A 404 8.92 8.91 -6.00
N LEU A 405 10.22 9.01 -5.78
CA LEU A 405 11.17 7.90 -5.80
C LEU A 405 11.95 7.86 -4.48
N LEU A 406 12.16 6.66 -3.97
CA LEU A 406 12.91 6.43 -2.75
C LEU A 406 13.92 5.29 -2.96
N ASN A 407 15.16 5.49 -2.53
CA ASN A 407 16.11 4.40 -2.37
C ASN A 407 15.73 3.61 -1.13
N THR A 408 15.20 2.40 -1.32
CA THR A 408 14.73 1.52 -0.25
C THR A 408 15.80 0.57 0.29
N ASP A 409 17.04 0.69 -0.20
CA ASP A 409 18.17 -0.09 0.28
C ASP A 409 18.79 0.51 1.55
N TRP A 410 18.20 0.20 2.68
CA TRP A 410 18.72 0.64 3.98
C TRP A 410 19.87 -0.24 4.50
N ALA A 411 20.01 -1.48 3.99
CA ALA A 411 20.92 -2.47 4.53
C ALA A 411 22.34 -2.33 3.98
N SER A 412 22.51 -1.97 2.70
CA SER A 412 23.81 -1.77 2.07
C SER A 412 24.40 -0.39 2.39
N ASP A 413 25.65 -0.18 1.98
CA ASP A 413 26.31 1.12 2.10
C ASP A 413 26.24 1.95 0.79
N GLN A 414 25.33 1.59 -0.09
CA GLN A 414 25.13 2.26 -1.39
C GLN A 414 24.26 3.51 -1.22
N ASP A 415 24.87 4.68 -1.37
CA ASP A 415 24.16 5.96 -1.24
C ASP A 415 23.25 6.31 -2.43
N GLN A 416 23.40 5.60 -3.53
CA GLN A 416 22.68 5.88 -4.76
C GLN A 416 22.23 4.60 -5.45
N ARG A 417 21.05 4.65 -6.06
CA ARG A 417 20.52 3.57 -6.92
C ARG A 417 20.16 4.14 -8.29
N PRO A 418 20.62 3.47 -9.38
CA PRO A 418 20.20 3.85 -10.72
C PRO A 418 18.75 3.38 -10.95
N ALA A 419 17.99 4.19 -11.67
CA ALA A 419 16.66 3.85 -12.13
C ALA A 419 16.42 4.43 -13.52
N THR A 420 15.34 4.02 -14.17
CA THR A 420 14.95 4.50 -15.48
C THR A 420 13.54 5.05 -15.45
N PHE A 421 13.38 6.30 -15.77
CA PHE A 421 12.08 6.95 -16.00
C PHE A 421 11.70 6.81 -17.48
N ILE A 422 10.44 6.44 -17.74
CA ILE A 422 9.90 6.28 -19.09
C ILE A 422 8.79 7.30 -19.31
N TYR A 423 8.91 8.11 -20.36
CA TYR A 423 7.89 9.09 -20.72
C TYR A 423 7.73 9.19 -22.23
N LYS A 424 6.51 8.99 -22.73
CA LYS A 424 6.18 9.00 -24.18
C LYS A 424 7.16 8.14 -25.01
N GLY A 425 7.53 6.98 -24.48
CA GLY A 425 8.43 6.02 -25.15
C GLY A 425 9.92 6.38 -25.09
N LYS A 426 10.30 7.51 -24.46
CA LYS A 426 11.70 7.84 -24.18
C LYS A 426 12.09 7.34 -22.80
N LYS A 427 13.34 6.88 -22.68
CA LYS A 427 13.95 6.43 -21.43
C LYS A 427 14.96 7.45 -20.94
N PHE A 428 14.85 7.84 -19.68
CA PHE A 428 15.74 8.79 -19.02
C PHE A 428 16.39 8.12 -17.81
N PRO A 429 17.72 8.05 -17.75
CA PRO A 429 18.41 7.58 -16.57
C PRO A 429 18.24 8.58 -15.43
N VAL A 430 17.92 8.09 -14.25
CA VAL A 430 17.80 8.87 -13.01
C VAL A 430 18.57 8.18 -11.90
N VAL A 431 18.94 8.95 -10.89
CA VAL A 431 19.65 8.44 -9.72
C VAL A 431 18.81 8.73 -8.49
N VAL A 432 18.58 7.72 -7.68
CA VAL A 432 17.79 7.80 -6.45
C VAL A 432 18.75 7.76 -5.26
N ARG A 433 18.82 8.85 -4.51
CA ARG A 433 19.77 9.06 -3.42
C ARG A 433 19.21 8.61 -2.08
N ARG A 434 20.08 8.30 -1.14
CA ARG A 434 19.74 8.03 0.25
C ARG A 434 19.38 9.33 0.98
N TYR A 435 18.52 9.28 1.98
CA TYR A 435 17.98 10.46 2.69
C TYR A 435 17.38 11.52 1.76
N HIS A 436 16.81 11.07 0.64
CA HIS A 436 16.25 11.96 -0.36
C HIS A 436 15.02 11.32 -1.00
N ILE A 437 13.96 12.09 -1.18
CA ILE A 437 12.83 11.71 -2.01
C ILE A 437 13.00 12.43 -3.35
N GLU A 438 13.37 11.68 -4.38
CA GLU A 438 13.45 12.27 -5.71
C GLU A 438 12.04 12.51 -6.26
N THR A 439 11.85 13.63 -6.93
CA THR A 439 10.56 13.98 -7.55
C THR A 439 10.73 14.20 -9.05
N ILE A 440 9.82 13.62 -9.84
CA ILE A 440 9.74 13.87 -11.29
C ILE A 440 8.34 14.39 -11.59
N HIS A 441 8.26 15.60 -12.12
CA HIS A 441 7.01 16.24 -12.49
C HIS A 441 6.87 16.26 -14.02
N CYS A 442 5.82 15.66 -14.57
CA CYS A 442 5.67 15.56 -16.02
C CYS A 442 4.31 16.07 -16.50
N ALA A 443 4.35 16.87 -17.55
CA ALA A 443 3.19 17.38 -18.28
C ALA A 443 3.55 17.64 -19.75
N ASP A 444 2.64 17.35 -20.65
CA ASP A 444 2.67 17.74 -22.07
C ASP A 444 3.98 17.44 -22.83
N GLY A 445 4.73 16.42 -22.41
CA GLY A 445 5.97 16.00 -23.07
C GLY A 445 7.25 16.54 -22.45
N LEU A 446 7.16 17.34 -21.40
CA LEU A 446 8.30 17.72 -20.57
C LEU A 446 8.22 17.02 -19.21
N ALA A 447 9.33 16.49 -18.73
CA ALA A 447 9.49 16.07 -17.34
C ALA A 447 10.58 16.91 -16.66
N VAL A 448 10.38 17.22 -15.40
CA VAL A 448 11.23 18.13 -14.63
C VAL A 448 11.59 17.46 -13.31
N MET A 449 12.88 17.38 -13.00
CA MET A 449 13.42 16.73 -11.81
C MET A 449 14.34 17.70 -11.04
N PRO A 450 13.93 18.22 -9.87
CA PRO A 450 14.79 19.00 -9.01
C PRO A 450 15.90 18.15 -8.38
N ALA A 451 17.05 18.74 -8.13
CA ALA A 451 18.14 18.09 -7.42
C ALA A 451 18.05 18.26 -5.89
N SER A 452 17.26 19.19 -5.40
CA SER A 452 17.09 19.46 -3.97
C SER A 452 15.68 19.09 -3.47
N ASN A 453 15.59 18.54 -2.24
CA ASN A 453 14.32 18.30 -1.53
C ASN A 453 13.58 19.61 -1.16
N THR A 454 14.25 20.74 -1.22
CA THR A 454 13.70 22.06 -0.90
C THR A 454 13.30 22.85 -2.15
N THR A 455 13.19 22.17 -3.27
CA THR A 455 12.72 22.76 -4.54
C THR A 455 11.46 22.04 -5.02
N ASP A 456 10.39 22.78 -5.24
CA ASP A 456 9.11 22.28 -5.78
C ASP A 456 8.84 22.83 -7.19
N ILE A 457 8.22 22.01 -8.02
CA ILE A 457 7.73 22.39 -9.33
C ILE A 457 6.26 22.77 -9.20
N LEU A 458 5.99 24.06 -9.24
CA LEU A 458 4.65 24.61 -9.03
C LEU A 458 3.75 24.38 -10.25
N SER A 459 4.30 24.44 -11.47
CA SER A 459 3.58 24.12 -12.70
C SER A 459 4.51 23.82 -13.86
N VAL A 460 4.00 23.05 -14.84
CA VAL A 460 4.62 22.82 -16.15
C VAL A 460 3.54 23.06 -17.19
N CYS A 461 3.69 24.10 -18.01
CA CYS A 461 2.68 24.52 -18.96
C CYS A 461 3.24 24.55 -20.38
N LYS A 462 2.64 23.79 -21.30
CA LYS A 462 3.00 23.85 -22.75
C LYS A 462 2.66 25.20 -23.32
N ARG A 463 3.55 25.73 -24.15
CA ARG A 463 3.41 26.93 -24.98
C ARG A 463 3.72 26.58 -26.44
N GLU A 464 3.55 27.55 -27.33
CA GLU A 464 3.68 27.35 -28.77
C GLU A 464 5.03 26.72 -29.17
N ASN A 465 6.15 27.19 -28.58
CA ASN A 465 7.50 26.75 -28.95
C ASN A 465 8.26 26.08 -27.76
N GLY A 466 7.58 25.60 -26.74
CA GLY A 466 8.23 25.04 -25.58
C GLY A 466 7.32 24.93 -24.37
N TRP A 467 7.89 25.07 -23.18
CA TRP A 467 7.18 25.00 -21.91
C TRP A 467 7.59 26.14 -20.99
N VAL A 468 6.65 26.62 -20.20
CA VAL A 468 6.93 27.47 -19.04
C VAL A 468 6.90 26.58 -17.80
N VAL A 469 8.02 26.51 -17.10
CA VAL A 469 8.19 25.81 -15.83
C VAL A 469 8.25 26.83 -14.71
N LYS A 470 7.37 26.70 -13.73
CA LYS A 470 7.39 27.52 -12.53
C LYS A 470 7.98 26.73 -11.36
N VAL A 471 9.07 27.23 -10.80
CA VAL A 471 9.87 26.58 -9.78
C VAL A 471 9.91 27.44 -8.54
N GLN A 472 9.72 26.82 -7.38
CA GLN A 472 10.01 27.42 -6.08
C GLN A 472 11.25 26.77 -5.50
N THR A 473 12.27 27.55 -5.18
CA THR A 473 13.55 27.05 -4.66
C THR A 473 14.05 27.88 -3.48
N THR A 474 14.86 27.27 -2.63
CA THR A 474 15.62 27.96 -1.57
C THR A 474 16.96 28.52 -2.07
N GLY A 475 17.27 28.37 -3.37
CA GLY A 475 18.52 28.80 -4.02
C GLY A 475 19.57 27.72 -4.14
N ASN A 476 20.56 27.94 -5.01
CA ASN A 476 21.64 26.99 -5.30
C ASN A 476 21.18 25.60 -5.70
N ASP A 477 20.17 25.53 -6.57
CA ASP A 477 19.64 24.26 -7.06
C ASP A 477 19.77 24.10 -8.57
N VAL A 478 19.67 22.84 -9.00
CA VAL A 478 19.68 22.45 -10.40
C VAL A 478 18.43 21.64 -10.69
N VAL A 479 17.69 22.03 -11.71
CA VAL A 479 16.51 21.29 -12.16
C VAL A 479 16.81 20.68 -13.52
N GLN A 480 16.68 19.36 -13.64
CA GLN A 480 16.85 18.64 -14.90
C GLN A 480 15.55 18.69 -15.70
N CYS A 481 15.58 19.23 -16.91
CA CYS A 481 14.47 19.24 -17.85
C CYS A 481 14.66 18.13 -18.89
N MET A 482 13.78 17.14 -18.88
CA MET A 482 13.80 15.97 -19.77
C MET A 482 12.72 16.11 -20.84
N ASN A 483 13.12 16.42 -22.05
CA ASN A 483 12.21 16.59 -23.19
C ASN A 483 11.86 15.23 -23.81
N ALA A 484 10.61 14.78 -23.67
CA ALA A 484 10.17 13.48 -24.19
C ALA A 484 9.97 13.46 -25.73
N VAL A 485 9.98 14.61 -26.39
CA VAL A 485 9.92 14.69 -27.87
C VAL A 485 11.30 14.42 -28.44
N THR A 486 12.30 15.17 -27.97
CA THR A 486 13.68 15.11 -28.50
C THR A 486 14.53 14.04 -27.79
N GLY A 487 14.21 13.68 -26.57
CA GLY A 487 15.04 12.83 -25.69
C GLY A 487 16.20 13.57 -25.04
N LYS A 488 16.28 14.90 -25.17
CA LYS A 488 17.34 15.69 -24.53
C LYS A 488 17.07 15.91 -23.05
N VAL A 489 18.15 16.04 -22.30
CA VAL A 489 18.14 16.43 -20.88
C VAL A 489 18.98 17.69 -20.75
N GLU A 490 18.38 18.74 -20.21
CA GLU A 490 19.05 20.03 -20.04
C GLU A 490 18.93 20.50 -18.57
N PRO A 491 20.06 20.88 -17.92
CA PRO A 491 20.01 21.42 -16.57
C PRO A 491 19.71 22.92 -16.60
N ILE A 492 18.87 23.36 -15.67
CA ILE A 492 18.62 24.78 -15.37
C ILE A 492 19.11 25.04 -13.95
N LYS A 493 19.92 26.06 -13.76
CA LYS A 493 20.46 26.47 -12.46
C LYS A 493 19.67 27.64 -11.88
N PHE A 494 19.48 27.60 -10.59
CA PHE A 494 18.87 28.64 -9.79
C PHE A 494 19.82 29.01 -8.65
N ASP A 495 20.38 30.20 -8.70
CA ASP A 495 21.36 30.67 -7.72
C ASP A 495 20.70 31.42 -6.57
N GLU A 496 19.47 31.93 -6.75
CA GLU A 496 18.73 32.73 -5.78
C GLU A 496 17.47 32.02 -5.29
N PRO A 497 17.10 32.18 -4.01
CA PRO A 497 15.83 31.68 -3.50
C PRO A 497 14.65 32.45 -4.08
N GLY A 498 13.49 31.80 -4.19
CA GLY A 498 12.27 32.41 -4.65
C GLY A 498 11.47 31.58 -5.64
N VAL A 499 10.52 32.24 -6.27
CA VAL A 499 9.71 31.66 -7.34
C VAL A 499 10.19 32.16 -8.68
N HIS A 500 10.58 31.24 -9.55
CA HIS A 500 11.12 31.51 -10.86
C HIS A 500 10.22 30.96 -11.96
N GLU A 501 10.12 31.67 -13.07
CA GLU A 501 9.52 31.15 -14.28
C GLU A 501 10.59 31.04 -15.37
N VAL A 502 10.74 29.84 -15.91
CA VAL A 502 11.76 29.55 -16.93
C VAL A 502 11.10 28.97 -18.16
N PHE A 503 11.54 29.46 -19.31
CA PHE A 503 11.10 28.91 -20.60
C PHE A 503 12.07 27.85 -21.07
N VAL A 504 11.54 26.64 -21.33
CA VAL A 504 12.26 25.49 -21.89
C VAL A 504 11.87 25.34 -23.34
N ASN A 505 12.81 25.43 -24.26
CA ASN A 505 12.54 25.26 -25.69
C ASN A 505 12.19 23.82 -26.05
N GLU A 506 11.38 23.65 -27.10
CA GLU A 506 11.00 22.30 -27.58
C GLU A 506 12.15 21.54 -28.23
#